data_2b2b6971315ddf5eb19dd70395a81aae
#
_entry.id   2b2b6971315ddf5eb19dd70395a81aae
#
_cell.length_a   1.000
_cell.length_b   1.000
_cell.length_c   1.000
_cell.angle_alpha   90.00
_cell.angle_beta   90.00
_cell.angle_gamma   90.00
#
_symmetry.space_group_name_H-M   'P 1'
#
loop_
_entity.id
_entity.type
_entity.pdbx_description
1 polymer ?
#
loop_
_entity_poly.entity_id
_entity_poly.type
_entity_poly.pdbx_seq_one_letter_code
_entity_poly.pdbx_strand_id
1 'polypeptide(L)'
;MSNWDYIRYHIPTITGAGLSAMNAATSDVDGIFGGSPKTYTRDLQWKVFTPIFMTMSGWADADRQPWVYGHPYTDINRKFLKLKMRLNPYAYTYCHEAHTTGVPMARAMVLEFPDDVVTRDTTTQYQFMSGEWMMVAPVYTRKNVRDSIYFPAGEWYDYWTGKTYEGGKWLDKYEAKLDICPVFIRQGAIIPMYPDMNYVGEKPADVLTLDLYPYGNTSFNLYEDDGLTRDYKKGEFARTLISVSSPKSEKGTITVDIAKAKGDYKGRYQERTYLLDVRSESSPSNVTVAGKPLSAISSEVFNAGQEGWYFDASDRMGRVKVRTNRLSTNQDQKIMINF
;
A
#
# COMPACT_ATOMS: atom_id res chain seq x y z
N MET A 1 14.39 13.62 -26.15
CA MET A 1 13.30 13.31 -25.18
C MET A 1 13.85 13.62 -23.80
N SER A 2 13.17 14.43 -23.00
CA SER A 2 13.63 14.71 -21.63
C SER A 2 13.31 13.56 -20.68
N ASN A 3 14.03 13.45 -19.56
CA ASN A 3 13.70 12.42 -18.55
C ASN A 3 12.30 12.60 -17.93
N TRP A 4 11.73 13.81 -18.00
CA TRP A 4 10.34 14.04 -17.62
C TRP A 4 9.35 13.44 -18.61
N ASP A 5 9.66 13.47 -19.92
CA ASP A 5 8.87 12.79 -20.96
C ASP A 5 8.95 11.28 -20.77
N TYR A 6 10.11 10.76 -20.34
CA TYR A 6 10.31 9.36 -20.01
C TYR A 6 9.35 8.91 -18.89
N ILE A 7 9.31 9.64 -17.76
CA ILE A 7 8.37 9.35 -16.65
C ILE A 7 6.93 9.38 -17.18
N ARG A 8 6.57 10.46 -17.87
CA ARG A 8 5.22 10.67 -18.40
C ARG A 8 4.80 9.55 -19.34
N TYR A 9 5.70 9.08 -20.20
CA TYR A 9 5.42 8.01 -21.16
C TYR A 9 5.28 6.64 -20.50
N HIS A 10 6.08 6.34 -19.47
CA HIS A 10 6.09 5.02 -18.86
C HIS A 10 4.86 4.74 -18.01
N ILE A 11 4.20 5.73 -17.45
CA ILE A 11 2.98 5.50 -16.65
C ILE A 11 1.91 4.80 -17.51
N PRO A 12 1.45 5.37 -18.65
CA PRO A 12 0.47 4.70 -19.50
C PRO A 12 1.02 3.43 -20.18
N THR A 13 2.32 3.34 -20.43
CA THR A 13 2.92 2.12 -21.02
C THR A 13 2.79 0.94 -20.08
N ILE A 14 3.12 1.09 -18.80
CA ILE A 14 3.06 0.01 -17.80
C ILE A 14 1.59 -0.37 -17.51
N THR A 15 0.71 0.60 -17.36
CA THR A 15 -0.72 0.33 -17.14
C THR A 15 -1.40 -0.25 -18.37
N GLY A 16 -0.99 0.18 -19.57
CA GLY A 16 -1.44 -0.37 -20.85
C GLY A 16 -0.99 -1.82 -21.06
N ALA A 17 0.25 -2.16 -20.68
CA ALA A 17 0.72 -3.55 -20.65
C ALA A 17 -0.15 -4.40 -19.73
N GLY A 18 -0.56 -3.85 -18.58
CA GLY A 18 -1.48 -4.49 -17.64
C GLY A 18 -2.85 -4.82 -18.25
N LEU A 19 -3.38 -4.00 -19.16
CA LEU A 19 -4.62 -4.29 -19.90
C LEU A 19 -4.49 -5.50 -20.83
N SER A 20 -3.27 -5.91 -21.13
CA SER A 20 -2.95 -7.15 -21.90
C SER A 20 -2.50 -8.28 -20.97
N ALA A 21 -2.86 -8.26 -19.69
CA ALA A 21 -2.48 -9.23 -18.66
C ALA A 21 -0.96 -9.34 -18.41
N MET A 22 -0.18 -8.34 -18.77
CA MET A 22 1.26 -8.29 -18.54
C MET A 22 1.54 -7.60 -17.18
N ASN A 23 1.36 -8.33 -16.08
CA ASN A 23 1.59 -7.79 -14.74
C ASN A 23 3.06 -7.40 -14.49
N ALA A 24 3.99 -8.17 -15.02
CA ALA A 24 5.44 -8.02 -14.75
C ALA A 24 6.11 -6.98 -15.68
N ALA A 25 5.39 -5.92 -16.04
CA ALA A 25 5.95 -4.82 -16.79
C ALA A 25 6.66 -3.82 -15.88
N THR A 26 7.85 -3.38 -16.26
CA THR A 26 8.60 -2.34 -15.57
C THR A 26 9.53 -1.60 -16.55
N SER A 27 10.20 -0.59 -16.03
CA SER A 27 11.28 0.12 -16.73
C SER A 27 12.33 0.56 -15.71
N ASP A 28 13.57 0.75 -16.15
CA ASP A 28 14.63 1.28 -15.30
C ASP A 28 14.24 2.62 -14.69
N VAL A 29 14.55 2.82 -13.41
CA VAL A 29 14.35 4.12 -12.76
C VAL A 29 15.20 5.17 -13.48
N ASP A 30 14.53 6.22 -13.98
CA ASP A 30 15.13 7.35 -14.73
C ASP A 30 15.82 6.90 -16.04
N GLY A 31 15.43 5.74 -16.62
CA GLY A 31 15.96 5.18 -17.86
C GLY A 31 17.38 4.64 -17.74
N ILE A 32 17.93 4.19 -18.86
CA ILE A 32 19.25 3.56 -18.93
C ILE A 32 20.38 4.59 -18.75
N PHE A 33 20.25 5.75 -19.39
CA PHE A 33 21.30 6.78 -19.41
C PHE A 33 21.17 7.79 -18.25
N GLY A 34 20.02 7.81 -17.56
CA GLY A 34 19.79 8.67 -16.43
C GLY A 34 19.54 10.14 -16.78
N GLY A 35 19.23 10.88 -15.74
CA GLY A 35 18.98 12.31 -15.79
C GLY A 35 19.52 13.00 -14.54
N SER A 36 18.69 13.77 -13.89
CA SER A 36 19.05 14.47 -12.66
C SER A 36 18.66 13.66 -11.42
N PRO A 37 19.27 13.94 -10.24
CA PRO A 37 18.82 13.36 -8.98
C PRO A 37 17.31 13.55 -8.74
N LYS A 38 16.75 14.68 -9.20
CA LYS A 38 15.32 14.96 -9.08
C LYS A 38 14.46 14.05 -9.96
N THR A 39 14.84 13.80 -11.20
CA THR A 39 14.09 12.88 -12.08
C THR A 39 14.18 11.46 -11.61
N TYR A 40 15.36 11.04 -11.15
CA TYR A 40 15.56 9.72 -10.55
C TYR A 40 14.62 9.50 -9.35
N THR A 41 14.63 10.42 -8.39
CA THR A 41 13.79 10.33 -7.20
C THR A 41 12.29 10.34 -7.56
N ARG A 42 11.86 11.20 -8.49
CA ARG A 42 10.46 11.25 -8.93
C ARG A 42 10.01 9.96 -9.62
N ASP A 43 10.88 9.38 -10.43
CA ASP A 43 10.57 8.12 -11.10
C ASP A 43 10.57 6.92 -10.12
N LEU A 44 11.53 6.90 -9.19
CA LEU A 44 11.57 5.91 -8.13
C LEU A 44 10.28 5.90 -7.29
N GLN A 45 9.77 7.07 -6.92
CA GLN A 45 8.65 7.23 -6.01
C GLN A 45 7.39 6.48 -6.44
N TRP A 46 7.02 6.53 -7.71
CA TRP A 46 5.82 5.85 -8.16
C TRP A 46 6.06 4.38 -8.51
N LYS A 47 7.27 4.04 -8.93
CA LYS A 47 7.62 2.65 -9.27
C LYS A 47 7.65 1.72 -8.06
N VAL A 48 7.76 2.24 -6.83
CA VAL A 48 7.61 1.40 -5.63
C VAL A 48 6.20 0.82 -5.49
N PHE A 49 5.21 1.39 -6.14
CA PHE A 49 3.81 0.91 -6.16
C PHE A 49 3.50 -0.02 -7.34
N THR A 50 4.49 -0.38 -8.14
CA THR A 50 4.35 -1.38 -9.21
C THR A 50 4.88 -2.74 -8.75
N PRO A 51 4.53 -3.85 -9.42
CA PRO A 51 4.97 -5.18 -8.98
C PRO A 51 6.48 -5.34 -9.03
N ILE A 52 7.13 -4.84 -10.07
CA ILE A 52 8.58 -4.91 -10.24
C ILE A 52 9.19 -3.52 -10.09
N PHE A 53 10.31 -3.47 -9.37
CA PHE A 53 11.15 -2.29 -9.25
C PHE A 53 12.55 -2.63 -9.73
N MET A 54 13.07 -1.83 -10.65
CA MET A 54 14.38 -2.06 -11.25
C MET A 54 15.14 -0.75 -11.42
N THR A 55 16.44 -0.79 -11.19
CA THR A 55 17.39 0.29 -11.47
C THR A 55 18.58 -0.29 -12.19
N MET A 56 19.12 0.42 -13.15
CA MET A 56 20.31 0.02 -13.92
C MET A 56 21.40 1.06 -13.78
N SER A 57 22.65 0.57 -13.65
CA SER A 57 23.83 1.41 -13.58
C SER A 57 24.93 0.76 -14.41
N GLY A 58 25.29 1.03 -15.49
CA GLY A 58 26.33 0.36 -16.27
C GLY A 58 26.45 0.89 -17.69
N TRP A 59 25.43 1.61 -18.13
CA TRP A 59 25.37 2.27 -19.43
C TRP A 59 25.49 3.79 -19.30
N ALA A 60 25.41 4.30 -18.06
CA ALA A 60 25.58 5.71 -17.77
C ALA A 60 27.03 5.98 -17.34
N ASP A 61 27.50 7.20 -17.59
CA ASP A 61 28.84 7.64 -17.18
C ASP A 61 29.02 7.79 -15.66
N ALA A 62 27.91 7.73 -14.91
CA ALA A 62 27.88 7.87 -13.46
C ALA A 62 27.07 6.76 -12.79
N ASP A 63 27.42 6.48 -11.53
CA ASP A 63 26.67 5.58 -10.66
C ASP A 63 25.22 6.05 -10.48
N ARG A 64 24.28 5.08 -10.46
CA ARG A 64 22.85 5.33 -10.44
C ARG A 64 22.09 4.54 -9.38
N GLN A 65 22.78 4.09 -8.36
CA GLN A 65 22.14 3.46 -7.22
C GLN A 65 21.36 4.50 -6.39
N PRO A 66 20.29 4.11 -5.69
CA PRO A 66 19.44 5.05 -4.93
C PRO A 66 20.16 5.91 -3.88
N TRP A 67 21.36 5.52 -3.48
CA TRP A 67 22.13 6.14 -2.40
C TRP A 67 23.24 7.11 -2.86
N VAL A 68 23.51 7.22 -4.16
CA VAL A 68 24.66 8.02 -4.67
C VAL A 68 24.39 9.51 -4.80
N TYR A 69 23.13 9.94 -4.68
CA TYR A 69 22.74 11.32 -4.98
C TYR A 69 22.87 12.31 -3.80
N GLY A 70 23.24 11.82 -2.62
CA GLY A 70 23.36 12.66 -1.42
C GLY A 70 22.03 13.18 -0.88
N HIS A 71 22.11 13.96 0.20
CA HIS A 71 20.93 14.61 0.80
C HIS A 71 20.35 15.69 -0.14
N PRO A 72 19.02 15.85 -0.26
CA PRO A 72 17.95 15.07 0.39
C PRO A 72 17.52 13.82 -0.40
N TYR A 73 18.05 13.59 -1.59
CA TYR A 73 17.57 12.54 -2.52
C TYR A 73 17.74 11.14 -1.93
N THR A 74 18.90 10.83 -1.36
CA THR A 74 19.17 9.53 -0.73
C THR A 74 18.17 9.20 0.38
N ASP A 75 17.82 10.18 1.20
CA ASP A 75 16.86 9.96 2.30
C ASP A 75 15.45 9.75 1.79
N ILE A 76 15.06 10.49 0.76
CA ILE A 76 13.77 10.31 0.09
C ILE A 76 13.69 8.95 -0.60
N ASN A 77 14.74 8.57 -1.33
CA ASN A 77 14.79 7.26 -1.99
C ASN A 77 14.69 6.12 -0.96
N ARG A 78 15.42 6.22 0.17
CA ARG A 78 15.35 5.26 1.27
C ARG A 78 13.93 5.16 1.85
N LYS A 79 13.26 6.29 2.09
CA LYS A 79 11.86 6.34 2.57
C LYS A 79 10.93 5.50 1.67
N PHE A 80 11.02 5.69 0.36
CA PHE A 80 10.15 4.99 -0.58
C PHE A 80 10.53 3.52 -0.77
N LEU A 81 11.81 3.17 -0.78
CA LEU A 81 12.25 1.78 -0.85
C LEU A 81 11.84 1.00 0.40
N LYS A 82 11.92 1.61 1.58
CA LYS A 82 11.40 1.00 2.81
C LYS A 82 9.88 0.81 2.75
N LEU A 83 9.15 1.78 2.19
CA LEU A 83 7.71 1.63 1.97
C LEU A 83 7.41 0.46 1.03
N LYS A 84 8.18 0.27 -0.06
CA LYS A 84 8.03 -0.91 -0.93
C LYS A 84 8.22 -2.20 -0.17
N MET A 85 9.25 -2.29 0.69
CA MET A 85 9.49 -3.48 1.51
C MET A 85 8.33 -3.76 2.47
N ARG A 86 7.79 -2.72 3.09
CA ARG A 86 6.62 -2.84 3.97
C ARG A 86 5.37 -3.29 3.21
N LEU A 87 5.15 -2.79 2.00
CA LEU A 87 4.01 -3.16 1.13
C LEU A 87 4.15 -4.55 0.48
N ASN A 88 5.21 -5.29 0.77
CA ASN A 88 5.44 -6.60 0.14
C ASN A 88 4.25 -7.58 0.26
N PRO A 89 3.59 -7.79 1.42
CA PRO A 89 2.46 -8.72 1.52
C PRO A 89 1.26 -8.26 0.67
N TYR A 90 1.03 -6.96 0.56
CA TYR A 90 0.03 -6.38 -0.33
C TYR A 90 0.37 -6.65 -1.80
N ALA A 91 1.58 -6.28 -2.23
CA ALA A 91 2.05 -6.45 -3.60
C ALA A 91 2.10 -7.93 -4.02
N TYR A 92 2.59 -8.80 -3.15
CA TYR A 92 2.71 -10.23 -3.43
C TYR A 92 1.35 -10.91 -3.61
N THR A 93 0.35 -10.51 -2.82
CA THR A 93 -1.03 -10.96 -2.99
C THR A 93 -1.57 -10.59 -4.37
N TYR A 94 -1.37 -9.34 -4.84
CA TYR A 94 -1.82 -8.94 -6.17
C TYR A 94 -0.98 -9.56 -7.31
N CYS A 95 0.29 -9.87 -7.08
CA CYS A 95 1.07 -10.65 -8.04
C CYS A 95 0.52 -12.08 -8.19
N HIS A 96 0.07 -12.69 -7.08
CA HIS A 96 -0.61 -13.99 -7.15
C HIS A 96 -1.99 -13.87 -7.83
N GLU A 97 -2.76 -12.83 -7.55
CA GLU A 97 -4.02 -12.56 -8.26
C GLU A 97 -3.78 -12.44 -9.78
N ALA A 98 -2.77 -11.66 -10.18
CA ALA A 98 -2.40 -11.53 -11.58
C ALA A 98 -2.01 -12.86 -12.23
N HIS A 99 -1.31 -13.73 -11.48
CA HIS A 99 -0.96 -15.08 -11.96
C HIS A 99 -2.19 -15.95 -12.20
N THR A 100 -3.22 -15.82 -11.38
CA THR A 100 -4.43 -16.70 -11.43
C THR A 100 -5.54 -16.15 -12.29
N THR A 101 -5.66 -14.82 -12.41
CA THR A 101 -6.80 -14.15 -13.08
C THR A 101 -6.39 -13.31 -14.28
N GLY A 102 -5.13 -12.95 -14.41
CA GLY A 102 -4.63 -11.97 -15.38
C GLY A 102 -4.82 -10.50 -14.96
N VAL A 103 -5.52 -10.22 -13.86
CA VAL A 103 -5.73 -8.84 -13.37
C VAL A 103 -4.44 -8.28 -12.77
N PRO A 104 -3.82 -7.23 -13.36
CA PRO A 104 -2.52 -6.75 -12.93
C PRO A 104 -2.58 -6.00 -11.59
N MET A 105 -1.44 -5.89 -10.91
CA MET A 105 -1.32 -5.02 -9.73
C MET A 105 -1.38 -3.54 -10.11
N ALA A 106 -0.63 -3.12 -11.16
CA ALA A 106 -0.68 -1.75 -11.68
C ALA A 106 -1.81 -1.64 -12.70
N ARG A 107 -2.97 -1.14 -12.27
CA ARG A 107 -4.23 -1.13 -13.05
C ARG A 107 -4.46 0.24 -13.69
N ALA A 108 -4.71 0.28 -15.00
CA ALA A 108 -5.30 1.47 -15.61
C ALA A 108 -6.64 1.79 -14.90
N MET A 109 -7.00 3.05 -14.77
CA MET A 109 -8.22 3.48 -14.06
C MET A 109 -9.47 2.77 -14.59
N VAL A 110 -9.57 2.60 -15.91
CA VAL A 110 -10.71 1.92 -16.56
C VAL A 110 -10.86 0.45 -16.15
N LEU A 111 -9.77 -0.22 -15.80
CA LEU A 111 -9.82 -1.63 -15.37
C LEU A 111 -10.49 -1.77 -14.00
N GLU A 112 -10.25 -0.82 -13.11
CA GLU A 112 -10.83 -0.83 -11.77
C GLU A 112 -12.22 -0.16 -11.71
N PHE A 113 -12.46 0.83 -12.57
CA PHE A 113 -13.70 1.60 -12.60
C PHE A 113 -14.31 1.60 -14.02
N PRO A 114 -14.70 0.42 -14.57
CA PRO A 114 -15.14 0.31 -15.96
C PRO A 114 -16.44 1.05 -16.28
N ASP A 115 -17.28 1.30 -15.26
CA ASP A 115 -18.55 2.00 -15.42
C ASP A 115 -18.43 3.52 -15.30
N ASP A 116 -17.27 4.03 -14.86
CA ASP A 116 -17.01 5.46 -14.82
C ASP A 116 -16.48 5.93 -16.18
N VAL A 117 -17.29 6.73 -16.88
CA VAL A 117 -16.97 7.19 -18.24
C VAL A 117 -15.68 8.02 -18.32
N VAL A 118 -15.32 8.72 -17.23
CA VAL A 118 -14.11 9.54 -17.17
C VAL A 118 -12.85 8.66 -17.20
N THR A 119 -12.91 7.46 -16.64
CA THR A 119 -11.76 6.56 -16.60
C THR A 119 -11.46 5.91 -17.95
N ARG A 120 -12.39 5.97 -18.90
CA ARG A 120 -12.23 5.48 -20.28
C ARG A 120 -11.48 6.47 -21.16
N ASP A 121 -11.34 7.70 -20.69
CA ASP A 121 -10.63 8.76 -21.43
C ASP A 121 -9.13 8.79 -21.08
N THR A 122 -8.31 9.26 -22.03
CA THR A 122 -6.87 9.42 -21.84
C THR A 122 -6.50 10.46 -20.78
N THR A 123 -7.45 11.26 -20.30
CA THR A 123 -7.21 12.25 -19.24
C THR A 123 -6.76 11.60 -17.93
N THR A 124 -7.14 10.34 -17.66
CA THR A 124 -6.74 9.58 -16.45
C THR A 124 -5.50 8.71 -16.65
N GLN A 125 -4.87 8.71 -17.83
CA GLN A 125 -3.73 7.82 -18.17
C GLN A 125 -2.47 8.03 -17.34
N TYR A 126 -2.35 9.17 -16.63
CA TYR A 126 -1.19 9.49 -15.78
C TYR A 126 -1.43 9.24 -14.29
N GLN A 127 -2.41 8.45 -13.98
CA GLN A 127 -2.68 7.90 -12.65
C GLN A 127 -3.13 6.45 -12.78
N PHE A 128 -2.95 5.66 -11.73
CA PHE A 128 -3.28 4.24 -11.79
C PHE A 128 -3.63 3.70 -10.40
N MET A 129 -4.30 2.55 -10.35
CA MET A 129 -4.50 1.82 -9.12
C MET A 129 -3.37 0.81 -8.91
N SER A 130 -2.78 0.81 -7.74
CA SER A 130 -1.90 -0.24 -7.24
C SER A 130 -2.75 -1.21 -6.39
N GLY A 131 -3.14 -2.35 -6.96
CA GLY A 131 -4.23 -3.14 -6.45
C GLY A 131 -5.56 -2.37 -6.50
N GLU A 132 -6.52 -2.76 -5.69
CA GLU A 132 -7.85 -2.14 -5.64
C GLU A 132 -7.96 -0.94 -4.68
N TRP A 133 -6.94 -0.72 -3.82
CA TRP A 133 -7.06 0.22 -2.70
C TRP A 133 -6.21 1.49 -2.82
N MET A 134 -5.11 1.47 -3.57
CA MET A 134 -4.15 2.58 -3.60
C MET A 134 -4.13 3.23 -4.98
N MET A 135 -4.62 4.44 -5.10
CA MET A 135 -4.48 5.25 -6.32
C MET A 135 -3.17 6.05 -6.27
N VAL A 136 -2.35 5.91 -7.28
CA VAL A 136 -1.06 6.59 -7.43
C VAL A 136 -1.15 7.59 -8.56
N ALA A 137 -0.79 8.84 -8.29
CA ALA A 137 -0.79 9.92 -9.28
C ALA A 137 0.62 10.55 -9.40
N PRO A 138 1.53 9.94 -10.17
CA PRO A 138 2.93 10.34 -10.25
C PRO A 138 3.13 11.80 -10.67
N VAL A 139 4.16 12.46 -10.14
CA VAL A 139 4.62 13.75 -10.62
C VAL A 139 5.53 13.53 -11.83
N TYR A 140 5.10 13.94 -13.00
CA TYR A 140 5.83 13.75 -14.27
C TYR A 140 6.26 15.07 -14.91
N THR A 141 6.35 16.14 -14.13
CA THR A 141 6.82 17.45 -14.57
C THR A 141 7.91 18.01 -13.64
N ARG A 142 8.64 19.02 -14.10
CA ARG A 142 9.65 19.69 -13.29
C ARG A 142 9.09 20.42 -12.06
N LYS A 143 7.79 20.71 -12.04
CA LYS A 143 7.11 21.39 -10.95
C LYS A 143 6.96 20.45 -9.74
N ASN A 144 6.84 21.01 -8.56
CA ASN A 144 6.46 20.26 -7.37
C ASN A 144 4.93 20.27 -7.19
N VAL A 145 4.24 20.01 -8.28
CA VAL A 145 2.77 20.01 -8.37
C VAL A 145 2.36 18.83 -9.26
N ARG A 146 1.28 18.18 -8.90
CA ARG A 146 0.56 17.24 -9.75
C ARG A 146 -0.82 17.84 -10.05
N ASP A 147 -1.00 18.18 -11.29
CA ASP A 147 -2.27 18.73 -11.79
C ASP A 147 -3.21 17.60 -12.23
N SER A 148 -4.52 17.87 -12.19
CA SER A 148 -5.57 17.04 -12.79
C SER A 148 -5.56 15.59 -12.31
N ILE A 149 -5.80 15.38 -10.99
CA ILE A 149 -6.04 14.06 -10.41
C ILE A 149 -7.53 13.83 -10.36
N TYR A 150 -8.02 12.77 -11.00
CA TYR A 150 -9.42 12.38 -10.95
C TYR A 150 -9.66 11.37 -9.83
N PHE A 151 -10.67 11.61 -9.02
CA PHE A 151 -11.14 10.66 -8.01
C PHE A 151 -12.43 10.00 -8.52
N PRO A 152 -12.45 8.70 -8.83
CA PRO A 152 -13.69 7.95 -9.06
C PRO A 152 -14.62 8.01 -7.84
N ALA A 153 -15.91 7.69 -8.04
CA ALA A 153 -16.91 7.75 -6.99
C ALA A 153 -16.50 7.06 -5.68
N GLY A 154 -16.88 7.63 -4.55
CA GLY A 154 -16.52 7.20 -3.20
C GLY A 154 -15.67 8.23 -2.46
N GLU A 155 -15.11 7.85 -1.34
CA GLU A 155 -14.26 8.70 -0.53
C GLU A 155 -12.80 8.23 -0.62
N TRP A 156 -11.87 9.18 -0.68
CA TRP A 156 -10.45 8.96 -0.84
C TRP A 156 -9.66 9.70 0.23
N TYR A 157 -8.62 9.07 0.73
CA TYR A 157 -7.77 9.61 1.79
C TYR A 157 -6.35 9.80 1.27
N ASP A 158 -5.81 11.00 1.39
CA ASP A 158 -4.38 11.24 1.16
C ASP A 158 -3.55 10.37 2.09
N TYR A 159 -2.71 9.52 1.53
CA TYR A 159 -1.90 8.57 2.29
C TYR A 159 -0.94 9.25 3.28
N TRP A 160 -0.49 10.45 2.95
CA TRP A 160 0.52 11.16 3.74
C TRP A 160 -0.08 12.02 4.84
N THR A 161 -1.20 12.65 4.56
CA THR A 161 -1.83 13.65 5.43
C THR A 161 -3.11 13.18 6.10
N GLY A 162 -3.75 12.16 5.56
CA GLY A 162 -5.09 11.71 5.99
C GLY A 162 -6.24 12.58 5.48
N LYS A 163 -5.94 13.67 4.73
CA LYS A 163 -6.99 14.55 4.19
C LYS A 163 -7.93 13.78 3.29
N THR A 164 -9.23 14.03 3.49
CA THR A 164 -10.31 13.39 2.73
C THR A 164 -10.62 14.15 1.45
N TYR A 165 -10.91 13.40 0.38
CA TYR A 165 -11.37 13.90 -0.92
C TYR A 165 -12.62 13.13 -1.34
N GLU A 166 -13.62 13.87 -1.77
CA GLU A 166 -14.86 13.31 -2.34
C GLU A 166 -14.64 12.89 -3.79
N GLY A 167 -15.11 11.70 -4.16
CA GLY A 167 -15.04 11.17 -5.52
C GLY A 167 -16.01 11.82 -6.51
N GLY A 168 -15.90 11.46 -7.79
CA GLY A 168 -16.60 12.09 -8.90
C GLY A 168 -16.03 13.48 -9.25
N LYS A 169 -14.83 13.81 -8.77
CA LYS A 169 -14.24 15.16 -8.89
C LYS A 169 -12.80 15.12 -9.34
N TRP A 170 -12.38 16.23 -9.95
CA TRP A 170 -10.98 16.51 -10.25
C TRP A 170 -10.34 17.35 -9.16
N LEU A 171 -9.12 17.02 -8.80
CA LEU A 171 -8.25 17.84 -7.97
C LEU A 171 -7.20 18.48 -8.85
N ASP A 172 -7.26 19.80 -8.94
CA ASP A 172 -6.21 20.58 -9.60
C ASP A 172 -5.14 20.99 -8.57
N LYS A 173 -3.90 21.00 -9.02
CA LYS A 173 -2.76 21.54 -8.29
C LYS A 173 -2.53 20.93 -6.91
N TYR A 174 -2.38 19.61 -6.85
CA TYR A 174 -1.86 18.97 -5.65
C TYR A 174 -0.39 19.35 -5.44
N GLU A 175 -0.09 19.99 -4.31
CA GLU A 175 1.29 20.33 -3.95
C GLU A 175 2.06 19.08 -3.54
N ALA A 176 3.01 18.68 -4.39
CA ALA A 176 3.86 17.51 -4.17
C ALA A 176 5.30 17.96 -3.93
N LYS A 177 5.65 18.27 -2.68
CA LYS A 177 7.05 18.49 -2.29
C LYS A 177 7.89 17.30 -2.76
N LEU A 178 9.21 17.46 -2.86
CA LEU A 178 10.08 16.44 -3.45
C LEU A 178 9.97 15.07 -2.75
N ASP A 179 9.68 15.06 -1.47
CA ASP A 179 9.50 13.87 -0.63
C ASP A 179 8.08 13.26 -0.65
N ILE A 180 7.19 13.77 -1.51
CA ILE A 180 5.79 13.35 -1.64
C ILE A 180 5.52 12.85 -3.07
N CYS A 181 5.09 11.60 -3.20
CA CYS A 181 4.37 11.10 -4.35
C CYS A 181 2.88 11.09 -4.01
N PRO A 182 2.01 11.76 -4.78
CA PRO A 182 0.57 11.72 -4.50
C PRO A 182 0.04 10.29 -4.55
N VAL A 183 -0.45 9.82 -3.42
CA VAL A 183 -1.08 8.50 -3.23
C VAL A 183 -2.34 8.69 -2.43
N PHE A 184 -3.42 8.09 -2.87
CA PHE A 184 -4.72 8.20 -2.23
C PHE A 184 -5.29 6.81 -1.97
N ILE A 185 -5.83 6.64 -0.79
CA ILE A 185 -6.40 5.37 -0.34
C ILE A 185 -7.92 5.43 -0.47
N ARG A 186 -8.49 4.43 -1.12
CA ARG A 186 -9.93 4.28 -1.26
C ARG A 186 -10.57 3.91 0.08
N GLN A 187 -11.74 4.47 0.38
CA GLN A 187 -12.56 4.02 1.51
C GLN A 187 -12.76 2.51 1.51
N GLY A 188 -12.72 1.90 2.69
CA GLY A 188 -12.82 0.44 2.86
C GLY A 188 -11.50 -0.31 2.73
N ALA A 189 -10.39 0.38 2.49
CA ALA A 189 -9.10 -0.25 2.24
C ALA A 189 -8.58 -1.08 3.42
N ILE A 190 -8.00 -2.23 3.07
CA ILE A 190 -7.25 -3.12 3.96
C ILE A 190 -5.88 -3.32 3.34
N ILE A 191 -4.85 -2.73 3.93
CA ILE A 191 -3.49 -2.76 3.39
C ILE A 191 -2.56 -3.48 4.38
N PRO A 192 -2.27 -4.77 4.15
CA PRO A 192 -1.31 -5.49 4.98
C PRO A 192 0.11 -5.01 4.69
N MET A 193 0.89 -4.84 5.75
CA MET A 193 2.27 -4.37 5.67
C MET A 193 3.18 -5.19 6.60
N TYR A 194 4.41 -5.47 6.15
CA TYR A 194 5.46 -6.04 6.98
C TYR A 194 6.14 -4.98 7.87
N PRO A 195 6.91 -5.41 8.87
CA PRO A 195 7.79 -4.50 9.63
C PRO A 195 8.76 -3.76 8.71
N ASP A 196 9.27 -2.63 9.18
CA ASP A 196 10.33 -1.90 8.49
C ASP A 196 11.61 -2.76 8.43
N MET A 197 12.08 -3.04 7.21
CA MET A 197 13.27 -3.86 6.94
C MET A 197 14.00 -3.34 5.69
N ASN A 198 15.28 -3.68 5.56
CA ASN A 198 16.10 -3.27 4.42
C ASN A 198 16.05 -4.28 3.27
N TYR A 199 15.82 -5.55 3.56
CA TYR A 199 15.66 -6.62 2.59
C TYR A 199 14.70 -7.69 3.11
N VAL A 200 14.14 -8.49 2.22
CA VAL A 200 13.22 -9.59 2.56
C VAL A 200 13.94 -10.61 3.44
N GLY A 201 13.37 -10.89 4.60
CA GLY A 201 13.94 -11.86 5.56
C GLY A 201 14.94 -11.25 6.56
N GLU A 202 15.17 -9.91 6.56
CA GLU A 202 15.95 -9.25 7.63
C GLU A 202 15.28 -9.42 9.01
N LYS A 203 13.96 -9.36 9.02
CA LYS A 203 13.14 -9.59 10.21
C LYS A 203 12.09 -10.64 9.94
N PRO A 204 11.67 -11.40 10.96
CA PRO A 204 10.52 -12.28 10.81
C PRO A 204 9.28 -11.50 10.39
N ALA A 205 8.48 -12.05 9.49
CA ALA A 205 7.18 -11.49 9.11
C ALA A 205 6.05 -11.95 10.06
N ASP A 206 6.39 -12.19 11.32
CA ASP A 206 5.46 -12.61 12.39
C ASP A 206 4.73 -11.44 13.05
N VAL A 207 5.06 -10.22 12.65
CA VAL A 207 4.29 -9.00 12.93
C VAL A 207 3.68 -8.51 11.64
N LEU A 208 2.35 -8.47 11.57
CA LEU A 208 1.61 -7.97 10.41
C LEU A 208 0.85 -6.70 10.78
N THR A 209 1.16 -5.60 10.11
CA THR A 209 0.39 -4.37 10.24
C THR A 209 -0.76 -4.39 9.24
N LEU A 210 -1.94 -4.00 9.69
CA LEU A 210 -3.12 -3.76 8.86
C LEU A 210 -3.41 -2.26 8.88
N ASP A 211 -3.10 -1.54 7.81
CA ASP A 211 -3.47 -0.14 7.64
C ASP A 211 -4.90 -0.10 7.08
N LEU A 212 -5.85 0.34 7.89
CA LEU A 212 -7.27 0.19 7.67
C LEU A 212 -7.96 1.55 7.49
N TYR A 213 -8.85 1.61 6.50
CA TYR A 213 -9.71 2.75 6.20
C TYR A 213 -11.18 2.29 6.19
N PRO A 214 -11.78 2.02 7.36
CA PRO A 214 -13.04 1.29 7.48
C PRO A 214 -14.19 2.01 6.80
N TYR A 215 -14.98 1.28 6.01
CA TYR A 215 -16.21 1.75 5.39
C TYR A 215 -17.07 0.58 4.89
N GLY A 216 -18.24 0.37 5.48
CA GLY A 216 -19.10 -0.75 5.13
C GLY A 216 -18.45 -2.11 5.40
N ASN A 217 -18.66 -3.06 4.52
CA ASN A 217 -18.10 -4.41 4.61
C ASN A 217 -17.11 -4.62 3.49
N THR A 218 -15.84 -4.83 3.84
CA THR A 218 -14.75 -5.08 2.89
C THR A 218 -13.90 -6.24 3.33
N SER A 219 -13.12 -6.81 2.41
CA SER A 219 -12.22 -7.90 2.74
C SER A 219 -10.97 -7.89 1.87
N PHE A 220 -9.91 -8.49 2.38
CA PHE A 220 -8.66 -8.75 1.69
C PHE A 220 -8.22 -10.18 1.93
N ASN A 221 -7.90 -10.92 0.88
CA ASN A 221 -7.52 -12.33 0.98
C ASN A 221 -6.01 -12.47 0.85
N LEU A 222 -5.30 -12.26 1.96
CA LEU A 222 -3.84 -12.31 2.04
C LEU A 222 -3.32 -13.66 1.53
N TYR A 223 -2.43 -13.62 0.55
CA TYR A 223 -1.72 -14.78 0.01
C TYR A 223 -0.30 -14.84 0.53
N GLU A 224 0.15 -16.02 0.93
CA GLU A 224 1.50 -16.27 1.41
C GLU A 224 1.99 -17.66 0.96
N ASP A 225 3.25 -17.75 0.60
CA ASP A 225 4.00 -18.98 0.34
C ASP A 225 5.43 -18.83 0.87
N ASP A 226 6.34 -19.73 0.56
CA ASP A 226 7.73 -19.66 1.04
C ASP A 226 8.57 -18.55 0.36
N GLY A 227 8.06 -17.93 -0.71
CA GLY A 227 8.72 -16.86 -1.46
C GLY A 227 10.01 -17.28 -2.18
N LEU A 228 10.38 -18.55 -2.19
CA LEU A 228 11.66 -19.06 -2.68
C LEU A 228 11.50 -20.13 -3.74
N THR A 229 10.54 -21.03 -3.58
CA THR A 229 10.36 -22.18 -4.47
C THR A 229 9.15 -22.02 -5.39
N ARG A 230 8.91 -23.00 -6.23
CA ARG A 230 7.70 -23.11 -7.05
C ARG A 230 6.67 -24.09 -6.47
N ASP A 231 6.79 -24.41 -5.20
CA ASP A 231 5.92 -25.39 -4.54
C ASP A 231 4.48 -24.89 -4.37
N TYR A 232 4.27 -23.58 -4.49
CA TYR A 232 2.91 -23.02 -4.64
C TYR A 232 2.12 -23.67 -5.80
N LYS A 233 2.78 -24.15 -6.86
CA LYS A 233 2.15 -24.91 -7.96
C LYS A 233 1.63 -26.29 -7.54
N LYS A 234 2.11 -26.80 -6.41
CA LYS A 234 1.67 -28.05 -5.78
C LYS A 234 0.66 -27.82 -4.67
N GLY A 235 0.24 -26.55 -4.45
CA GLY A 235 -0.69 -26.17 -3.41
C GLY A 235 -0.01 -25.76 -2.09
N GLU A 236 1.31 -25.64 -2.04
CA GLU A 236 2.04 -25.19 -0.84
C GLU A 236 1.98 -23.65 -0.71
N PHE A 237 0.86 -23.17 -0.31
CA PHE A 237 0.58 -21.75 0.03
C PHE A 237 -0.54 -21.67 1.06
N ALA A 238 -0.68 -20.53 1.68
CA ALA A 238 -1.79 -20.23 2.59
C ALA A 238 -2.53 -18.96 2.18
N ARG A 239 -3.81 -18.90 2.53
CA ARG A 239 -4.65 -17.70 2.39
C ARG A 239 -5.32 -17.38 3.71
N THR A 240 -5.25 -16.11 4.09
CA THR A 240 -5.91 -15.57 5.29
C THR A 240 -6.89 -14.49 4.85
N LEU A 241 -8.19 -14.75 5.03
CA LEU A 241 -9.21 -13.74 4.78
C LEU A 241 -9.25 -12.76 5.95
N ILE A 242 -9.04 -11.49 5.66
CA ILE A 242 -9.16 -10.37 6.57
C ILE A 242 -10.41 -9.60 6.16
N SER A 243 -11.40 -9.49 7.06
CA SER A 243 -12.65 -8.78 6.78
C SER A 243 -12.81 -7.62 7.76
N VAL A 244 -13.28 -6.49 7.26
CA VAL A 244 -13.61 -5.32 8.08
C VAL A 244 -15.06 -4.99 7.88
N SER A 245 -15.81 -4.90 8.98
CA SER A 245 -17.18 -4.41 9.02
C SER A 245 -17.20 -3.12 9.81
N SER A 246 -17.75 -2.07 9.20
CA SER A 246 -17.82 -0.75 9.81
C SER A 246 -19.14 -0.09 9.47
N PRO A 247 -19.76 0.64 10.40
CA PRO A 247 -20.88 1.50 10.06
C PRO A 247 -20.41 2.56 9.04
N LYS A 248 -21.34 3.04 8.23
CA LYS A 248 -21.09 4.19 7.33
C LYS A 248 -21.13 5.54 8.04
N SER A 249 -21.30 5.53 9.37
CA SER A 249 -21.31 6.67 10.25
C SER A 249 -20.21 6.54 11.29
N GLU A 250 -19.76 7.67 11.86
CA GLU A 250 -18.65 7.73 12.83
C GLU A 250 -18.93 7.04 14.18
N LYS A 251 -20.20 6.68 14.47
CA LYS A 251 -20.59 6.00 15.71
C LYS A 251 -20.91 4.53 15.44
N GLY A 252 -20.38 3.66 16.27
CA GLY A 252 -20.64 2.24 16.23
C GLY A 252 -19.40 1.41 16.43
N THR A 253 -19.46 0.15 16.02
CA THR A 253 -18.36 -0.81 16.20
C THR A 253 -17.69 -1.11 14.86
N ILE A 254 -16.39 -0.92 14.81
CA ILE A 254 -15.57 -1.48 13.74
C ILE A 254 -15.16 -2.89 14.18
N THR A 255 -15.48 -3.88 13.35
CA THR A 255 -15.07 -5.26 13.58
C THR A 255 -14.05 -5.67 12.53
N VAL A 256 -12.92 -6.20 12.97
CA VAL A 256 -11.88 -6.81 12.14
C VAL A 256 -11.85 -8.29 12.43
N ASP A 257 -12.29 -9.09 11.46
CA ASP A 257 -12.25 -10.55 11.52
C ASP A 257 -11.06 -11.04 10.69
N ILE A 258 -10.15 -11.80 11.30
CA ILE A 258 -9.02 -12.44 10.64
C ILE A 258 -9.27 -13.94 10.71
N ALA A 259 -9.65 -14.52 9.59
CA ALA A 259 -9.94 -15.95 9.51
C ALA A 259 -8.67 -16.78 9.73
N LYS A 260 -8.82 -18.01 10.21
CA LYS A 260 -7.73 -18.97 10.23
C LYS A 260 -7.14 -19.16 8.84
N ALA A 261 -5.83 -19.32 8.76
CA ALA A 261 -5.14 -19.58 7.50
C ALA A 261 -5.66 -20.87 6.86
N LYS A 262 -5.98 -20.81 5.57
CA LYS A 262 -6.36 -21.96 4.74
C LYS A 262 -5.20 -22.36 3.85
N GLY A 263 -4.76 -23.61 3.95
CA GLY A 263 -3.55 -24.12 3.31
C GLY A 263 -2.33 -24.05 4.24
N ASP A 264 -1.22 -24.54 3.74
CA ASP A 264 0.04 -24.59 4.47
C ASP A 264 1.22 -24.52 3.52
N TYR A 265 2.38 -24.11 4.03
CA TYR A 265 3.64 -24.07 3.31
C TYR A 265 4.80 -24.11 4.32
N LYS A 266 5.97 -24.53 3.85
CA LYS A 266 7.16 -24.60 4.68
C LYS A 266 7.55 -23.22 5.21
N GLY A 267 7.57 -23.07 6.54
CA GLY A 267 7.94 -21.80 7.18
C GLY A 267 6.77 -20.89 7.51
N ARG A 268 5.52 -21.34 7.33
CA ARG A 268 4.34 -20.57 7.72
C ARG A 268 4.36 -20.26 9.23
N TYR A 269 4.13 -19.00 9.58
CA TYR A 269 4.03 -18.57 10.96
C TYR A 269 2.77 -19.15 11.61
N GLN A 270 2.94 -19.89 12.72
CA GLN A 270 1.83 -20.49 13.47
C GLN A 270 1.16 -19.48 14.41
N GLU A 271 1.88 -18.42 14.73
CA GLU A 271 1.40 -17.30 15.55
C GLU A 271 1.88 -15.98 14.98
N ARG A 272 1.06 -14.94 15.14
CA ARG A 272 1.36 -13.56 14.71
C ARG A 272 0.92 -12.53 15.74
N THR A 273 1.66 -11.45 15.82
CA THR A 273 1.20 -10.19 16.39
C THR A 273 0.58 -9.35 15.26
N TYR A 274 -0.64 -8.88 15.47
CA TYR A 274 -1.28 -7.95 14.56
C TYR A 274 -1.18 -6.53 15.12
N LEU A 275 -0.75 -5.62 14.25
CA LEU A 275 -0.80 -4.18 14.48
C LEU A 275 -1.90 -3.61 13.60
N LEU A 276 -2.95 -3.04 14.19
CA LEU A 276 -3.97 -2.34 13.43
C LEU A 276 -3.67 -0.85 13.49
N ASP A 277 -3.68 -0.21 12.34
CA ASP A 277 -3.56 1.23 12.17
C ASP A 277 -4.86 1.72 11.50
N VAL A 278 -5.82 2.11 12.31
CA VAL A 278 -7.21 2.30 11.88
C VAL A 278 -7.52 3.79 11.77
N ARG A 279 -7.92 4.25 10.58
CA ARG A 279 -8.42 5.62 10.44
C ARG A 279 -9.67 5.82 11.30
N SER A 280 -9.63 6.88 12.10
CA SER A 280 -10.75 7.29 12.94
C SER A 280 -10.61 8.76 13.30
N GLU A 281 -11.72 9.49 13.38
CA GLU A 281 -11.73 10.89 13.79
C GLU A 281 -11.85 11.07 15.30
N SER A 282 -12.15 9.98 16.02
CA SER A 282 -12.31 9.99 17.48
C SER A 282 -11.65 8.81 18.15
N SER A 283 -11.37 8.97 19.45
CA SER A 283 -10.89 7.88 20.30
C SER A 283 -12.01 6.88 20.56
N PRO A 284 -11.75 5.56 20.46
CA PRO A 284 -12.74 4.57 20.86
C PRO A 284 -12.97 4.58 22.38
N SER A 285 -14.14 4.09 22.79
CA SER A 285 -14.48 3.87 24.19
C SER A 285 -13.79 2.62 24.74
N ASN A 286 -13.66 1.58 23.93
CA ASN A 286 -12.91 0.38 24.26
C ASN A 286 -12.49 -0.41 23.00
N VAL A 287 -11.51 -1.29 23.18
CA VAL A 287 -11.05 -2.27 22.19
C VAL A 287 -11.06 -3.65 22.82
N THR A 288 -11.52 -4.65 22.08
CA THR A 288 -11.46 -6.05 22.51
C THR A 288 -10.75 -6.93 21.49
N VAL A 289 -10.03 -7.93 21.94
CA VAL A 289 -9.39 -8.98 21.12
C VAL A 289 -9.89 -10.33 21.59
N ALA A 290 -10.47 -11.12 20.71
CA ALA A 290 -11.09 -12.43 21.03
C ALA A 290 -12.04 -12.34 22.23
N GLY A 291 -12.85 -11.27 22.31
CA GLY A 291 -13.82 -11.01 23.38
C GLY A 291 -13.21 -10.49 24.71
N LYS A 292 -11.89 -10.35 24.83
CA LYS A 292 -11.22 -9.83 26.01
C LYS A 292 -10.90 -8.34 25.85
N PRO A 293 -11.17 -7.49 26.86
CA PRO A 293 -10.78 -6.09 26.83
C PRO A 293 -9.28 -5.92 26.67
N LEU A 294 -8.87 -4.99 25.81
CA LEU A 294 -7.50 -4.58 25.62
C LEU A 294 -7.27 -3.24 26.35
N SER A 295 -6.17 -3.11 27.07
CA SER A 295 -5.86 -1.90 27.83
C SER A 295 -5.52 -0.72 26.93
N ALA A 296 -6.03 0.45 27.26
CA ALA A 296 -5.51 1.71 26.72
C ALA A 296 -4.12 1.97 27.33
N ILE A 297 -3.12 2.27 26.49
CA ILE A 297 -1.72 2.47 26.90
C ILE A 297 -1.15 3.73 26.22
N SER A 298 0.00 4.21 26.69
CA SER A 298 0.69 5.31 26.02
C SER A 298 1.40 4.86 24.73
N SER A 299 1.71 5.81 23.87
CA SER A 299 2.47 5.56 22.63
C SER A 299 3.86 4.99 22.93
N GLU A 300 4.51 5.39 24.01
CA GLU A 300 5.82 4.89 24.45
C GLU A 300 5.76 3.40 24.79
N VAL A 301 4.75 3.02 25.58
CA VAL A 301 4.52 1.63 25.98
C VAL A 301 4.17 0.74 24.78
N PHE A 302 3.33 1.27 23.87
CA PHE A 302 3.00 0.59 22.62
C PHE A 302 4.24 0.36 21.75
N ASN A 303 5.09 1.38 21.59
CA ASN A 303 6.32 1.31 20.80
C ASN A 303 7.38 0.41 21.42
N ALA A 304 7.35 0.24 22.75
CA ALA A 304 8.17 -0.74 23.45
C ALA A 304 7.71 -2.19 23.22
N GLY A 305 6.58 -2.39 22.52
CA GLY A 305 6.11 -3.73 22.12
C GLY A 305 5.03 -4.34 23.00
N GLN A 306 4.49 -3.61 23.97
CA GLN A 306 3.42 -4.11 24.82
C GLN A 306 2.08 -4.13 24.07
N GLU A 307 1.25 -5.12 24.35
CA GLU A 307 -0.12 -5.18 23.86
C GLU A 307 -0.97 -4.05 24.44
N GLY A 308 -1.88 -3.54 23.65
CA GLY A 308 -2.76 -2.44 24.06
C GLY A 308 -3.18 -1.60 22.85
N TRP A 309 -3.83 -0.50 23.16
CA TRP A 309 -4.25 0.45 22.12
C TRP A 309 -4.11 1.90 22.61
N TYR A 310 -3.98 2.81 21.63
CA TYR A 310 -4.08 4.25 21.87
C TYR A 310 -4.64 4.95 20.65
N PHE A 311 -5.12 6.17 20.84
CA PHE A 311 -5.57 7.05 19.77
C PHE A 311 -4.56 8.17 19.55
N ASP A 312 -4.11 8.32 18.30
CA ASP A 312 -3.24 9.40 17.87
C ASP A 312 -4.01 10.38 16.97
N ALA A 313 -4.47 11.48 17.56
CA ALA A 313 -5.18 12.52 16.82
C ALA A 313 -4.29 13.29 15.83
N SER A 314 -2.97 13.23 15.99
CA SER A 314 -1.99 13.94 15.16
C SER A 314 -1.54 13.15 13.94
N ASP A 315 -1.65 11.81 13.96
CA ASP A 315 -1.29 10.96 12.84
C ASP A 315 -2.41 10.96 11.80
N ARG A 316 -2.14 11.52 10.62
CA ARG A 316 -3.01 11.45 9.43
C ARG A 316 -4.49 11.72 9.73
N MET A 317 -4.78 12.78 10.51
CA MET A 317 -6.11 13.22 10.93
C MET A 317 -6.86 12.23 11.85
N GLY A 318 -6.13 11.42 12.58
CA GLY A 318 -6.64 10.52 13.60
C GLY A 318 -6.48 9.05 13.25
N ARG A 319 -5.80 8.33 14.16
CA ARG A 319 -5.54 6.89 14.01
C ARG A 319 -5.70 6.16 15.34
N VAL A 320 -6.45 5.08 15.34
CA VAL A 320 -6.45 4.13 16.46
C VAL A 320 -5.38 3.09 16.18
N LYS A 321 -4.42 3.00 17.08
CA LYS A 321 -3.32 2.03 17.02
C LYS A 321 -3.64 0.89 17.97
N VAL A 322 -3.70 -0.33 17.47
CA VAL A 322 -3.96 -1.55 18.26
C VAL A 322 -2.81 -2.52 18.08
N ARG A 323 -2.30 -3.07 19.17
CA ARG A 323 -1.30 -4.14 19.18
C ARG A 323 -1.84 -5.33 19.95
N THR A 324 -1.92 -6.48 19.29
CA THR A 324 -2.33 -7.73 19.92
C THR A 324 -1.13 -8.44 20.52
N ASN A 325 -1.38 -9.37 21.43
CA ASN A 325 -0.44 -10.46 21.71
C ASN A 325 -0.20 -11.32 20.48
N ARG A 326 0.67 -12.31 20.61
CA ARG A 326 0.79 -13.37 19.59
C ARG A 326 -0.50 -14.20 19.56
N LEU A 327 -1.16 -14.20 18.44
CA LEU A 327 -2.41 -14.90 18.17
C LEU A 327 -2.15 -16.06 17.21
N SER A 328 -2.79 -17.21 17.47
CA SER A 328 -2.69 -18.37 16.59
C SER A 328 -3.27 -18.07 15.20
N THR A 329 -2.52 -18.39 14.15
CA THR A 329 -2.97 -18.29 12.76
C THR A 329 -3.87 -19.47 12.34
N ASN A 330 -4.02 -20.46 13.20
CA ASN A 330 -4.87 -21.64 13.00
C ASN A 330 -6.29 -21.47 13.59
N GLN A 331 -6.59 -20.29 14.14
CA GLN A 331 -7.88 -19.95 14.72
C GLN A 331 -8.36 -18.63 14.16
N ASP A 332 -9.68 -18.47 14.08
CA ASP A 332 -10.29 -17.20 13.73
C ASP A 332 -10.07 -16.20 14.87
N GLN A 333 -9.70 -14.97 14.51
CA GLN A 333 -9.47 -13.89 15.44
C GLN A 333 -10.47 -12.76 15.17
N LYS A 334 -11.00 -12.17 16.23
CA LYS A 334 -11.92 -11.04 16.15
C LYS A 334 -11.41 -9.90 17.01
N ILE A 335 -11.30 -8.72 16.39
CA ILE A 335 -10.93 -7.49 17.08
C ILE A 335 -12.10 -6.51 16.89
N MET A 336 -12.58 -5.92 17.97
CA MET A 336 -13.66 -4.96 17.95
C MET A 336 -13.20 -3.63 18.53
N ILE A 337 -13.52 -2.55 17.84
CA ILE A 337 -13.20 -1.18 18.23
C ILE A 337 -14.54 -0.44 18.35
N ASN A 338 -14.91 -0.04 19.55
CA ASN A 338 -16.21 0.56 19.86
C ASN A 338 -16.06 2.07 20.11
N PHE A 339 -16.91 2.86 19.49
CA PHE A 339 -16.94 4.32 19.60
C PHE A 339 -18.16 4.82 20.33
#